data_201988b578f2b141576e456fff67e659
#
_entry.id   201988b578f2b141576e456fff67e659
#
_cell.length_a   1.000
_cell.length_b   1.000
_cell.length_c   1.000
_cell.angle_alpha   90.00
_cell.angle_beta   90.00
_cell.angle_gamma   90.00
#
_symmetry.space_group_name_H-M   'P 1'
#
loop_
_entity.id
_entity.type
_entity.pdbx_description
1 polymer ?
#
loop_
_entity_poly.entity_id
_entity_poly.type
_entity_poly.pdbx_seq_one_letter_code
_entity_poly.pdbx_strand_id
1 'polypeptide(L)'
;MTTLDAAFDLLQCPSCGEPLAPADGGAECGNRHRFDRARQGYLSLRAAHKGKGAPATGDTPDMLEARERFQADGFHDTVAAAVLDAVPESASGWLADLGGGTGWYAARVLDARPTLRGIVLDASAAAVRIAARAHARLAAVSADVWTGIPLRDASVAVALRIFSPGAAAEVRRILAPGGRAVLVVPHGDHQRELQHGLKLMRVPAGKAEEVAASIPDARLVSAREVRARLPLSIEQALDAVFMGPNAFHQERSTVRAALEEWVAPINVTLAVTVVTLELP
;
A
#
# COMPACT_ATOMS: atom_id res chain seq x y z
N MET A 1 17.34 16.23 -11.04
CA MET A 1 17.38 15.20 -9.96
C MET A 1 15.96 14.70 -9.76
N THR A 2 15.69 13.43 -9.98
CA THR A 2 14.36 12.83 -9.77
C THR A 2 14.10 12.57 -8.29
N THR A 3 12.85 12.31 -7.91
CA THR A 3 12.54 11.94 -6.51
C THR A 3 13.21 10.62 -6.13
N LEU A 4 13.38 9.69 -7.06
CA LEU A 4 14.14 8.48 -6.81
C LEU A 4 15.62 8.77 -6.52
N ASP A 5 16.23 9.74 -7.21
CA ASP A 5 17.62 10.12 -6.93
C ASP A 5 17.77 10.71 -5.52
N ALA A 6 16.77 11.47 -5.05
CA ALA A 6 16.75 11.96 -3.67
C ALA A 6 16.46 10.86 -2.64
N ALA A 7 15.81 9.76 -3.03
CA ALA A 7 15.49 8.66 -2.12
C ALA A 7 16.71 7.80 -1.75
N PHE A 8 17.83 7.94 -2.44
CA PHE A 8 19.07 7.23 -2.06
C PHE A 8 19.55 7.60 -0.64
N ASP A 9 19.19 8.76 -0.12
CA ASP A 9 19.45 9.13 1.27
C ASP A 9 18.75 8.21 2.28
N LEU A 10 17.70 7.50 1.87
CA LEU A 10 16.92 6.58 2.70
C LEU A 10 17.25 5.12 2.46
N LEU A 11 17.69 4.79 1.23
CA LEU A 11 17.71 3.40 0.77
C LEU A 11 18.88 2.62 1.35
N GLN A 12 18.59 1.39 1.76
CA GLN A 12 19.57 0.40 2.18
C GLN A 12 19.54 -0.83 1.29
N CYS A 13 20.67 -1.49 1.19
CA CYS A 13 20.81 -2.76 0.50
C CYS A 13 20.00 -3.86 1.20
N PRO A 14 19.03 -4.51 0.54
CA PRO A 14 18.26 -5.59 1.17
C PRO A 14 19.08 -6.85 1.48
N SER A 15 20.30 -6.96 0.93
CA SER A 15 21.16 -8.11 1.13
C SER A 15 22.13 -7.95 2.32
N CYS A 16 22.54 -6.72 2.67
CA CYS A 16 23.55 -6.50 3.69
C CYS A 16 23.33 -5.27 4.58
N GLY A 17 22.26 -4.49 4.38
CA GLY A 17 21.94 -3.31 5.17
C GLY A 17 22.77 -2.05 4.86
N GLU A 18 23.85 -2.16 4.08
CA GLU A 18 24.69 -1.02 3.71
C GLU A 18 23.91 0.03 2.90
N PRO A 19 24.25 1.32 3.00
CA PRO A 19 23.64 2.36 2.19
C PRO A 19 23.75 2.06 0.70
N LEU A 20 22.70 2.37 -0.05
CA LEU A 20 22.72 2.35 -1.50
C LEU A 20 23.14 3.70 -2.06
N ALA A 21 23.92 3.68 -3.11
CA ALA A 21 24.30 4.85 -3.89
C ALA A 21 23.87 4.69 -5.36
N PRO A 22 23.61 5.80 -6.08
CA PRO A 22 23.38 5.76 -7.51
C PRO A 22 24.57 5.11 -8.24
N ALA A 23 24.27 4.23 -9.19
CA ALA A 23 25.24 3.60 -10.07
C ALA A 23 24.72 3.61 -11.51
N ASP A 24 25.60 3.30 -12.48
CA ASP A 24 25.19 3.21 -13.88
C ASP A 24 24.08 2.14 -14.03
N GLY A 25 22.94 2.57 -14.57
CA GLY A 25 21.76 1.75 -14.76
C GLY A 25 20.97 1.42 -13.49
N GLY A 26 21.35 1.92 -12.30
CA GLY A 26 20.62 1.57 -11.07
C GLY A 26 21.24 2.05 -9.76
N ALA A 27 21.51 1.11 -8.86
CA ALA A 27 22.07 1.33 -7.54
C ALA A 27 23.12 0.28 -7.18
N GLU A 28 24.09 0.66 -6.34
CA GLU A 28 25.10 -0.24 -5.79
C GLU A 28 25.37 0.10 -4.32
N CYS A 29 25.70 -0.90 -3.49
CA CYS A 29 26.18 -0.70 -2.12
C CYS A 29 27.69 -0.89 -2.02
N GLY A 30 28.28 -0.54 -0.85
CA GLY A 30 29.72 -0.71 -0.58
C GLY A 30 30.21 -2.15 -0.75
N ASN A 31 29.35 -3.14 -0.56
CA ASN A 31 29.64 -4.56 -0.77
C ASN A 31 29.39 -5.05 -2.20
N ARG A 32 29.21 -4.12 -3.16
CA ARG A 32 29.04 -4.38 -4.59
C ARG A 32 27.76 -5.17 -4.95
N HIS A 33 26.72 -5.14 -4.11
CA HIS A 33 25.41 -5.61 -4.54
C HIS A 33 24.79 -4.57 -5.45
N ARG A 34 24.37 -5.01 -6.64
CA ARG A 34 23.79 -4.16 -7.68
C ARG A 34 22.31 -4.41 -7.87
N PHE A 35 21.60 -3.33 -8.18
CA PHE A 35 20.15 -3.32 -8.35
C PHE A 35 19.78 -2.45 -9.54
N ASP A 36 18.92 -2.97 -10.42
CA ASP A 36 18.57 -2.31 -11.66
C ASP A 36 17.51 -1.24 -11.49
N ARG A 37 17.67 -0.12 -12.18
CA ARG A 37 16.61 0.87 -12.39
C ARG A 37 15.88 0.54 -13.69
N ALA A 38 14.59 0.27 -13.59
CA ALA A 38 13.75 0.02 -14.74
C ALA A 38 13.60 1.28 -15.61
N ARG A 39 13.43 1.11 -16.92
CA ARG A 39 13.16 2.22 -17.85
C ARG A 39 11.91 3.04 -17.47
N GLN A 40 11.00 2.45 -16.73
CA GLN A 40 9.80 3.09 -16.21
C GLN A 40 10.06 4.01 -15.00
N GLY A 41 11.29 4.03 -14.47
CA GLY A 41 11.72 4.95 -13.42
C GLY A 41 11.70 4.41 -12.00
N TYR A 42 11.29 3.15 -11.76
CA TYR A 42 11.40 2.52 -10.43
C TYR A 42 12.73 1.78 -10.24
N LEU A 43 13.15 1.62 -8.98
CA LEU A 43 14.30 0.80 -8.60
C LEU A 43 13.83 -0.61 -8.17
N SER A 44 14.51 -1.66 -8.64
CA SER A 44 14.20 -3.04 -8.27
C SER A 44 15.14 -3.52 -7.16
N LEU A 45 14.65 -3.58 -5.92
CA LEU A 45 15.40 -4.09 -4.77
C LEU A 45 15.01 -5.52 -4.37
N ARG A 46 14.21 -6.20 -5.20
CA ARG A 46 13.90 -7.60 -4.95
C ARG A 46 15.15 -8.45 -5.20
N ALA A 47 15.50 -9.29 -4.23
CA ALA A 47 16.51 -10.32 -4.44
C ALA A 47 16.09 -11.19 -5.64
N ALA A 48 17.04 -11.47 -6.55
CA ALA A 48 16.78 -12.40 -7.65
C ALA A 48 16.37 -13.74 -7.03
N HIS A 49 15.10 -14.12 -7.13
CA HIS A 49 14.64 -15.43 -6.70
C HIS A 49 15.34 -16.47 -7.59
N LYS A 50 16.30 -17.20 -7.01
CA LYS A 50 16.93 -18.34 -7.65
C LYS A 50 15.93 -19.51 -7.69
N GLY A 51 15.01 -19.48 -8.67
CA GLY A 51 14.06 -20.59 -8.90
C GLY A 51 13.07 -20.21 -10.00
N LYS A 52 13.07 -20.99 -11.08
CA LYS A 52 11.98 -20.97 -12.06
C LYS A 52 10.72 -21.48 -11.34
N GLY A 53 9.68 -20.66 -11.20
CA GLY A 53 8.38 -21.06 -10.68
C GLY A 53 7.99 -20.55 -9.29
N ALA A 54 8.73 -19.59 -8.70
CA ALA A 54 8.20 -18.90 -7.53
C ALA A 54 6.91 -18.15 -7.93
N PRO A 55 5.79 -18.27 -7.18
CA PRO A 55 4.57 -17.55 -7.49
C PRO A 55 4.87 -16.06 -7.51
N ALA A 56 4.24 -15.33 -8.44
CA ALA A 56 4.31 -13.88 -8.47
C ALA A 56 3.78 -13.36 -7.13
N THR A 57 4.63 -12.65 -6.39
CA THR A 57 4.22 -12.01 -5.15
C THR A 57 3.63 -10.64 -5.47
N GLY A 58 2.52 -10.30 -4.83
CA GLY A 58 1.81 -9.03 -5.01
C GLY A 58 0.71 -9.08 -6.08
N ASP A 59 0.08 -7.95 -6.30
CA ASP A 59 -1.07 -7.83 -7.19
C ASP A 59 -0.74 -8.12 -8.66
N THR A 60 -1.67 -8.78 -9.34
CA THR A 60 -1.60 -9.01 -10.79
C THR A 60 -2.03 -7.73 -11.56
N PRO A 61 -1.70 -7.61 -12.86
CA PRO A 61 -2.20 -6.52 -13.68
C PRO A 61 -3.73 -6.36 -13.63
N ASP A 62 -4.49 -7.45 -13.71
CA ASP A 62 -5.96 -7.43 -13.68
C ASP A 62 -6.50 -6.91 -12.34
N MET A 63 -5.86 -7.26 -11.22
CA MET A 63 -6.19 -6.73 -9.89
C MET A 63 -5.96 -5.23 -9.82
N LEU A 64 -4.84 -4.76 -10.39
CA LEU A 64 -4.50 -3.33 -10.43
C LEU A 64 -5.48 -2.57 -11.31
N GLU A 65 -5.84 -3.07 -12.48
CA GLU A 65 -6.84 -2.43 -13.34
C GLU A 65 -8.21 -2.34 -12.68
N ALA A 66 -8.68 -3.40 -12.00
CA ALA A 66 -9.91 -3.37 -11.24
C ALA A 66 -9.86 -2.30 -10.13
N ARG A 67 -8.74 -2.21 -9.42
CA ARG A 67 -8.52 -1.20 -8.38
C ARG A 67 -8.50 0.22 -8.94
N GLU A 68 -7.81 0.45 -10.05
CA GLU A 68 -7.76 1.77 -10.70
C GLU A 68 -9.17 2.24 -11.13
N ARG A 69 -9.99 1.35 -11.72
CA ARG A 69 -11.39 1.68 -12.05
C ARG A 69 -12.20 2.01 -10.81
N PHE A 70 -12.13 1.16 -9.77
CA PHE A 70 -12.86 1.36 -8.51
C PHE A 70 -12.48 2.67 -7.79
N GLN A 71 -11.20 3.02 -7.84
CA GLN A 71 -10.69 4.28 -7.30
C GLN A 71 -11.08 5.49 -8.18
N ALA A 72 -11.08 5.35 -9.51
CA ALA A 72 -11.50 6.40 -10.43
C ALA A 72 -12.98 6.74 -10.29
N ASP A 73 -13.82 5.77 -9.93
CA ASP A 73 -15.24 5.96 -9.62
C ASP A 73 -15.48 6.64 -8.26
N GLY A 74 -14.41 6.96 -7.49
CA GLY A 74 -14.49 7.68 -6.22
C GLY A 74 -14.87 6.81 -5.01
N PHE A 75 -14.99 5.49 -5.16
CA PHE A 75 -15.44 4.61 -4.07
C PHE A 75 -14.47 4.53 -2.88
N HIS A 76 -13.22 4.95 -3.05
CA HIS A 76 -12.24 5.04 -1.97
C HIS A 76 -11.97 6.48 -1.48
N ASP A 77 -12.67 7.49 -1.98
CA ASP A 77 -12.40 8.90 -1.64
C ASP A 77 -12.62 9.21 -0.15
N THR A 78 -13.65 8.62 0.47
CA THR A 78 -13.88 8.78 1.91
C THR A 78 -12.74 8.18 2.77
N VAL A 79 -12.14 7.07 2.30
CA VAL A 79 -10.98 6.46 2.96
C VAL A 79 -9.75 7.35 2.75
N ALA A 80 -9.55 7.87 1.53
CA ALA A 80 -8.42 8.76 1.22
C ALA A 80 -8.49 10.06 2.04
N ALA A 81 -9.68 10.64 2.21
CA ALA A 81 -9.88 11.81 3.06
C ALA A 81 -9.50 11.50 4.53
N ALA A 82 -9.93 10.36 5.05
CA ALA A 82 -9.59 9.97 6.42
C ALA A 82 -8.09 9.67 6.61
N VAL A 83 -7.41 9.11 5.59
CA VAL A 83 -5.95 8.95 5.58
C VAL A 83 -5.26 10.31 5.58
N LEU A 84 -5.72 11.25 4.75
CA LEU A 84 -5.17 12.60 4.71
C LEU A 84 -5.34 13.34 6.04
N ASP A 85 -6.50 13.24 6.67
CA ASP A 85 -6.78 13.84 7.99
C ASP A 85 -5.83 13.29 9.07
N ALA A 86 -5.40 12.02 8.95
CA ALA A 86 -4.47 11.38 9.88
C ALA A 86 -3.01 11.84 9.72
N VAL A 87 -2.66 12.45 8.57
CA VAL A 87 -1.32 12.99 8.31
C VAL A 87 -1.27 14.46 8.69
N PRO A 88 -0.41 14.87 9.66
CA PRO A 88 -0.33 16.26 10.10
C PRO A 88 -0.07 17.23 8.95
N GLU A 89 -0.66 18.42 9.03
CA GLU A 89 -0.37 19.49 8.05
C GLU A 89 1.10 19.94 8.11
N SER A 90 1.68 19.89 9.29
CA SER A 90 3.08 20.24 9.54
C SER A 90 4.06 19.12 9.16
N ALA A 91 3.59 17.95 8.71
CA ALA A 91 4.46 16.84 8.36
C ALA A 91 5.43 17.25 7.24
N SER A 92 6.70 16.93 7.42
CA SER A 92 7.76 17.26 6.46
C SER A 92 8.78 16.12 6.37
N GLY A 93 9.52 16.05 5.26
CA GLY A 93 10.48 14.99 5.02
C GLY A 93 9.91 13.87 4.16
N TRP A 94 10.06 12.61 4.58
CA TRP A 94 9.66 11.48 3.76
C TRP A 94 8.41 10.76 4.29
N LEU A 95 7.55 10.37 3.34
CA LEU A 95 6.43 9.46 3.52
C LEU A 95 6.78 8.14 2.86
N ALA A 96 6.68 7.02 3.57
CA ALA A 96 6.78 5.67 3.01
C ALA A 96 5.41 5.03 2.92
N ASP A 97 5.03 4.55 1.73
CA ASP A 97 3.79 3.79 1.49
C ASP A 97 4.15 2.31 1.30
N LEU A 98 3.85 1.51 2.31
CA LEU A 98 4.28 0.12 2.45
C LEU A 98 3.24 -0.85 1.88
N GLY A 99 3.58 -1.52 0.78
CA GLY A 99 2.62 -2.25 -0.02
C GLY A 99 1.62 -1.30 -0.69
N GLY A 100 2.11 -0.12 -1.11
CA GLY A 100 1.28 0.99 -1.58
C GLY A 100 0.70 0.81 -2.99
N GLY A 101 0.94 -0.34 -3.63
CA GLY A 101 0.36 -0.66 -4.92
C GLY A 101 0.72 0.37 -5.99
N THR A 102 -0.29 1.02 -6.57
CA THR A 102 -0.14 2.06 -7.58
C THR A 102 0.30 3.42 -7.04
N GLY A 103 0.43 3.57 -5.71
CA GLY A 103 0.78 4.85 -5.07
C GLY A 103 -0.39 5.85 -4.99
N TRP A 104 -1.62 5.42 -5.22
CA TRP A 104 -2.78 6.28 -5.31
C TRP A 104 -3.07 7.07 -4.02
N TYR A 105 -2.93 6.44 -2.84
CA TYR A 105 -3.08 7.11 -1.54
C TYR A 105 -1.92 8.06 -1.26
N ALA A 106 -0.69 7.61 -1.49
CA ALA A 106 0.49 8.44 -1.31
C ALA A 106 0.43 9.70 -2.18
N ALA A 107 0.03 9.58 -3.45
CA ALA A 107 -0.12 10.72 -4.35
C ALA A 107 -1.08 11.78 -3.79
N ARG A 108 -2.27 11.38 -3.29
CA ARG A 108 -3.25 12.29 -2.68
C ARG A 108 -2.72 12.99 -1.42
N VAL A 109 -1.99 12.26 -0.59
CA VAL A 109 -1.33 12.89 0.57
C VAL A 109 -0.29 13.89 0.12
N LEU A 110 0.52 13.56 -0.88
CA LEU A 110 1.54 14.46 -1.41
C LEU A 110 0.94 15.72 -2.04
N ASP A 111 -0.18 15.61 -2.76
CA ASP A 111 -0.88 16.78 -3.31
C ASP A 111 -1.25 17.77 -2.21
N ALA A 112 -1.74 17.29 -1.07
CA ALA A 112 -2.18 18.12 0.04
C ALA A 112 -1.06 18.50 1.05
N ARG A 113 0.11 17.87 0.99
CA ARG A 113 1.24 18.08 1.90
C ARG A 113 2.51 18.40 1.09
N PRO A 114 2.71 19.67 0.69
CA PRO A 114 3.80 20.07 -0.23
C PRO A 114 5.20 19.86 0.34
N THR A 115 5.33 19.79 1.67
CA THR A 115 6.60 19.58 2.39
C THR A 115 7.04 18.11 2.45
N LEU A 116 6.16 17.17 2.04
CA LEU A 116 6.48 15.75 1.98
C LEU A 116 7.02 15.35 0.60
N ARG A 117 7.95 14.41 0.61
CA ARG A 117 8.31 13.54 -0.53
C ARG A 117 7.88 12.13 -0.20
N GLY A 118 7.54 11.33 -1.20
CA GLY A 118 7.05 9.98 -1.00
C GLY A 118 7.97 8.91 -1.58
N ILE A 119 7.90 7.73 -0.99
CA ILE A 119 8.44 6.49 -1.55
C ILE A 119 7.40 5.38 -1.39
N VAL A 120 7.04 4.74 -2.50
CA VAL A 120 6.20 3.52 -2.51
C VAL A 120 7.10 2.31 -2.56
N LEU A 121 6.84 1.35 -1.68
CA LEU A 121 7.45 0.03 -1.72
C LEU A 121 6.37 -1.02 -1.97
N ASP A 122 6.52 -1.80 -3.03
CA ASP A 122 5.57 -2.88 -3.34
C ASP A 122 6.27 -4.08 -3.99
N ALA A 123 5.74 -5.28 -3.75
CA ALA A 123 6.29 -6.51 -4.32
C ALA A 123 5.89 -6.70 -5.80
N SER A 124 4.78 -6.11 -6.24
CA SER A 124 4.30 -6.18 -7.62
C SER A 124 5.09 -5.25 -8.54
N ALA A 125 5.83 -5.82 -9.50
CA ALA A 125 6.51 -5.04 -10.53
C ALA A 125 5.52 -4.24 -11.42
N ALA A 126 4.29 -4.74 -11.59
CA ALA A 126 3.24 -4.03 -12.30
C ALA A 126 2.78 -2.79 -11.52
N ALA A 127 2.58 -2.94 -10.21
CA ALA A 127 2.18 -1.85 -9.32
C ALA A 127 3.23 -0.72 -9.28
N VAL A 128 4.49 -1.03 -8.98
CA VAL A 128 5.55 -0.01 -8.90
C VAL A 128 5.82 0.70 -10.21
N ARG A 129 5.56 0.05 -11.35
CA ARG A 129 5.62 0.68 -12.67
C ARG A 129 4.56 1.79 -12.83
N ILE A 130 3.37 1.61 -12.27
CA ILE A 130 2.32 2.61 -12.23
C ILE A 130 2.70 3.71 -11.21
N ALA A 131 3.09 3.30 -9.99
CA ALA A 131 3.49 4.21 -8.92
C ALA A 131 4.62 5.17 -9.31
N ALA A 132 5.58 4.72 -10.17
CA ALA A 132 6.67 5.56 -10.67
C ALA A 132 6.20 6.80 -11.48
N ARG A 133 4.93 6.84 -11.87
CA ARG A 133 4.31 7.94 -12.63
C ARG A 133 3.15 8.60 -11.89
N ALA A 134 2.81 8.11 -10.68
CA ALA A 134 1.63 8.55 -9.96
C ALA A 134 1.75 10.00 -9.46
N HIS A 135 2.94 10.44 -9.08
CA HIS A 135 3.16 11.81 -8.60
C HIS A 135 4.63 12.25 -8.76
N ALA A 136 4.87 13.53 -9.08
CA ALA A 136 6.22 14.06 -9.32
C ALA A 136 7.16 13.95 -8.08
N ARG A 137 6.60 13.97 -6.86
CA ARG A 137 7.33 13.83 -5.60
C ARG A 137 7.25 12.42 -5.00
N LEU A 138 6.93 11.40 -5.80
CA LEU A 138 6.83 10.00 -5.40
C LEU A 138 7.90 9.16 -6.09
N ALA A 139 8.76 8.51 -5.32
CA ALA A 139 9.67 7.48 -5.79
C ALA A 139 8.98 6.11 -5.71
N ALA A 140 9.34 5.18 -6.58
CA ALA A 140 8.81 3.82 -6.56
C ALA A 140 9.95 2.79 -6.49
N VAL A 141 9.79 1.81 -5.62
CA VAL A 141 10.78 0.75 -5.36
C VAL A 141 10.07 -0.61 -5.31
N SER A 142 10.54 -1.54 -6.12
CA SER A 142 10.07 -2.93 -6.00
C SER A 142 10.82 -3.62 -4.86
N ALA A 143 10.10 -3.92 -3.77
CA ALA A 143 10.63 -4.58 -2.60
C ALA A 143 9.55 -5.45 -1.94
N ASP A 144 9.98 -6.53 -1.27
CA ASP A 144 9.08 -7.37 -0.49
C ASP A 144 9.08 -6.88 0.96
N VAL A 145 8.01 -6.21 1.37
CA VAL A 145 7.84 -5.64 2.71
C VAL A 145 7.73 -6.69 3.83
N TRP A 146 7.59 -7.98 3.49
CA TRP A 146 7.59 -9.09 4.45
C TRP A 146 9.01 -9.51 4.85
N THR A 147 9.95 -9.38 3.94
CA THR A 147 11.34 -9.82 4.18
C THR A 147 12.21 -8.75 4.80
N GLY A 148 11.71 -7.54 4.91
CA GLY A 148 12.38 -6.36 5.45
C GLY A 148 12.17 -5.13 4.58
N ILE A 149 12.10 -3.97 5.21
CA ILE A 149 11.95 -2.70 4.49
C ILE A 149 13.33 -2.12 4.21
N PRO A 150 13.73 -1.92 2.93
CA PRO A 150 15.06 -1.45 2.55
C PRO A 150 15.21 0.08 2.74
N LEU A 151 14.78 0.58 3.91
CA LEU A 151 14.91 1.96 4.35
C LEU A 151 15.70 2.03 5.65
N ARG A 152 16.46 3.11 5.82
CA ARG A 152 17.22 3.39 7.05
C ARG A 152 16.31 3.56 8.25
N ASP A 153 16.86 3.29 9.43
CA ASP A 153 16.21 3.55 10.71
C ASP A 153 15.89 5.03 10.85
N ALA A 154 14.76 5.35 11.48
CA ALA A 154 14.34 6.71 11.82
C ALA A 154 14.40 7.70 10.64
N SER A 155 14.08 7.24 9.42
CA SER A 155 14.28 8.01 8.19
C SER A 155 13.00 8.59 7.58
N VAL A 156 11.80 8.17 8.05
CA VAL A 156 10.53 8.64 7.52
C VAL A 156 9.67 9.32 8.58
N ALA A 157 9.04 10.42 8.21
CA ALA A 157 8.11 11.14 9.08
C ALA A 157 6.72 10.49 9.11
N VAL A 158 6.32 9.84 8.02
CA VAL A 158 5.01 9.20 7.89
C VAL A 158 5.18 7.84 7.23
N ALA A 159 4.58 6.80 7.83
CA ALA A 159 4.45 5.48 7.20
C ALA A 159 2.97 5.19 6.95
N LEU A 160 2.60 4.93 5.71
CA LEU A 160 1.28 4.44 5.32
C LEU A 160 1.34 2.92 5.19
N ARG A 161 0.29 2.23 5.64
CA ARG A 161 0.04 0.82 5.40
C ARG A 161 -1.46 0.62 5.19
N ILE A 162 -1.89 0.68 3.93
CA ILE A 162 -3.30 0.73 3.56
C ILE A 162 -3.68 -0.57 2.87
N PHE A 163 -4.55 -1.37 3.50
CA PHE A 163 -4.96 -2.71 3.05
C PHE A 163 -3.77 -3.65 2.78
N SER A 164 -2.63 -3.33 3.34
CA SER A 164 -1.38 -4.03 3.09
C SER A 164 -0.93 -4.80 4.32
N PRO A 165 -0.36 -5.99 4.15
CA PRO A 165 0.33 -6.70 5.21
C PRO A 165 1.68 -6.03 5.53
N GLY A 166 2.37 -6.48 6.56
CA GLY A 166 3.74 -6.04 6.83
C GLY A 166 4.15 -6.21 8.29
N ALA A 167 5.46 -6.23 8.53
CA ALA A 167 6.04 -6.38 9.84
C ALA A 167 5.96 -5.06 10.63
N ALA A 168 5.25 -5.07 11.74
CA ALA A 168 5.06 -3.90 12.59
C ALA A 168 6.39 -3.37 13.17
N ALA A 169 7.33 -4.26 13.51
CA ALA A 169 8.67 -3.91 13.96
C ALA A 169 9.44 -3.08 12.92
N GLU A 170 9.27 -3.38 11.63
CA GLU A 170 9.89 -2.62 10.55
C GLU A 170 9.28 -1.23 10.40
N VAL A 171 7.96 -1.11 10.57
CA VAL A 171 7.30 0.21 10.61
C VAL A 171 7.88 1.05 11.75
N ARG A 172 8.04 0.43 12.95
CA ARG A 172 8.67 1.08 14.10
C ARG A 172 10.10 1.55 13.79
N ARG A 173 10.88 0.68 13.14
CA ARG A 173 12.29 0.95 12.85
C ARG A 173 12.50 2.15 11.93
N ILE A 174 11.71 2.24 10.86
CA ILE A 174 11.89 3.29 9.83
C ILE A 174 11.32 4.65 10.25
N LEU A 175 10.36 4.70 11.19
CA LEU A 175 9.77 5.95 11.65
C LEU A 175 10.75 6.76 12.49
N ALA A 176 10.87 8.03 12.17
CA ALA A 176 11.60 9.01 12.98
C ALA A 176 10.87 9.27 14.32
N PRO A 177 11.55 9.76 15.36
CA PRO A 177 10.91 10.28 16.58
C PRO A 177 9.82 11.31 16.22
N GLY A 178 8.66 11.23 16.84
CA GLY A 178 7.49 12.04 16.49
C GLY A 178 6.81 11.64 15.16
N GLY A 179 7.33 10.61 14.48
CA GLY A 179 6.78 10.13 13.22
C GLY A 179 5.44 9.42 13.39
N ARG A 180 4.63 9.40 12.33
CA ARG A 180 3.29 8.81 12.32
C ARG A 180 3.17 7.58 11.43
N ALA A 181 2.55 6.53 11.98
CA ALA A 181 2.02 5.43 11.19
C ALA A 181 0.52 5.62 10.99
N VAL A 182 0.07 5.56 9.74
CA VAL A 182 -1.35 5.57 9.35
C VAL A 182 -1.67 4.24 8.70
N LEU A 183 -2.48 3.45 9.39
CA LEU A 183 -2.78 2.07 9.03
C LEU A 183 -4.28 1.97 8.71
N VAL A 184 -4.63 1.43 7.55
CA VAL A 184 -6.03 1.20 7.18
C VAL A 184 -6.28 -0.29 7.10
N VAL A 185 -7.22 -0.75 7.92
CA VAL A 185 -7.63 -2.14 7.95
C VAL A 185 -9.12 -2.28 7.69
N PRO A 186 -9.56 -3.31 6.97
CA PRO A 186 -10.98 -3.56 6.79
C PRO A 186 -11.61 -3.93 8.13
N HIS A 187 -12.83 -3.43 8.36
CA HIS A 187 -13.70 -3.83 9.47
C HIS A 187 -14.43 -5.13 9.11
N GLY A 188 -14.91 -5.88 10.11
CA GLY A 188 -15.65 -7.13 9.88
C GLY A 188 -16.86 -7.01 8.94
N ASP A 189 -17.45 -5.82 8.86
CA ASP A 189 -18.57 -5.52 7.96
C ASP A 189 -18.14 -5.08 6.55
N HIS A 190 -16.84 -4.96 6.27
CA HIS A 190 -16.37 -4.50 4.96
C HIS A 190 -16.81 -5.44 3.86
N GLN A 191 -17.56 -4.92 2.88
CA GLN A 191 -18.14 -5.71 1.77
C GLN A 191 -18.94 -6.95 2.23
N ARG A 192 -19.59 -6.88 3.39
CA ARG A 192 -20.30 -8.03 3.99
C ARG A 192 -21.35 -8.63 3.05
N GLU A 193 -22.01 -7.80 2.23
CA GLU A 193 -23.01 -8.24 1.26
C GLU A 193 -22.38 -9.17 0.21
N LEU A 194 -21.22 -8.77 -0.33
CA LEU A 194 -20.44 -9.59 -1.27
C LEU A 194 -19.85 -10.82 -0.59
N GLN A 195 -19.32 -10.67 0.64
CA GLN A 195 -18.76 -11.79 1.39
C GLN A 195 -19.76 -12.91 1.64
N HIS A 196 -20.99 -12.56 2.04
CA HIS A 196 -22.02 -13.54 2.35
C HIS A 196 -22.59 -14.18 1.08
N GLY A 197 -22.89 -13.38 0.06
CA GLY A 197 -23.53 -13.86 -1.16
C GLY A 197 -22.58 -14.65 -2.08
N LEU A 198 -21.29 -14.31 -2.08
CA LEU A 198 -20.29 -14.93 -2.98
C LEU A 198 -19.32 -15.86 -2.23
N LYS A 199 -19.51 -16.10 -0.94
CA LYS A 199 -18.62 -16.92 -0.10
C LYS A 199 -17.15 -16.48 -0.15
N LEU A 200 -16.89 -15.17 -0.12
CA LEU A 200 -15.57 -14.60 -0.16
C LEU A 200 -14.84 -14.72 1.19
N MET A 201 -13.56 -14.40 1.19
CA MET A 201 -12.74 -14.32 2.41
C MET A 201 -13.36 -13.33 3.41
N ARG A 202 -13.43 -13.75 4.66
CA ARG A 202 -13.97 -12.92 5.76
C ARG A 202 -12.85 -12.15 6.44
N VAL A 203 -13.18 -10.93 6.88
CA VAL A 203 -12.28 -10.14 7.71
C VAL A 203 -12.46 -10.59 9.17
N PRO A 204 -11.39 -10.98 9.88
CA PRO A 204 -11.45 -11.28 11.30
C PRO A 204 -11.89 -10.06 12.13
N ALA A 205 -12.66 -10.30 13.19
CA ALA A 205 -12.95 -9.26 14.18
C ALA A 205 -11.68 -8.87 14.96
N GLY A 206 -11.64 -7.63 15.49
CA GLY A 206 -10.52 -7.17 16.32
C GLY A 206 -9.26 -6.79 15.54
N LYS A 207 -9.32 -6.71 14.21
CA LYS A 207 -8.13 -6.41 13.39
C LYS A 207 -7.54 -5.03 13.65
N ALA A 208 -8.38 -4.05 13.96
CA ALA A 208 -7.92 -2.68 14.26
C ALA A 208 -7.17 -2.62 15.60
N GLU A 209 -7.67 -3.30 16.61
CA GLU A 209 -7.06 -3.41 17.95
C GLU A 209 -5.72 -4.16 17.87
N GLU A 210 -5.69 -5.28 17.14
CA GLU A 210 -4.46 -6.02 16.86
C GLU A 210 -3.40 -5.14 16.22
N VAL A 211 -3.78 -4.39 15.18
CA VAL A 211 -2.87 -3.51 14.45
C VAL A 211 -2.46 -2.31 15.31
N ALA A 212 -3.36 -1.73 16.11
CA ALA A 212 -3.04 -0.64 17.03
C ALA A 212 -1.99 -1.06 18.08
N ALA A 213 -2.06 -2.30 18.56
CA ALA A 213 -1.12 -2.84 19.54
C ALA A 213 0.17 -3.41 18.92
N SER A 214 0.25 -3.48 17.59
CA SER A 214 1.33 -4.22 16.91
C SER A 214 2.66 -3.47 16.82
N ILE A 215 2.66 -2.13 16.82
CA ILE A 215 3.87 -1.31 16.69
C ILE A 215 4.41 -1.00 18.08
N PRO A 216 5.60 -1.52 18.44
CA PRO A 216 6.17 -1.32 19.78
C PRO A 216 6.38 0.18 20.08
N ASP A 217 6.15 0.57 21.34
CA ASP A 217 6.37 1.92 21.88
C ASP A 217 5.53 3.02 21.22
N ALA A 218 4.69 2.71 20.23
CA ALA A 218 3.87 3.70 19.58
C ALA A 218 2.63 4.02 20.42
N ARG A 219 2.32 5.31 20.53
CA ARG A 219 1.11 5.81 21.18
C ARG A 219 -0.04 5.83 20.18
N LEU A 220 -1.19 5.26 20.56
CA LEU A 220 -2.42 5.40 19.79
C LEU A 220 -2.89 6.86 19.83
N VAL A 221 -2.96 7.48 18.66
CA VAL A 221 -3.52 8.83 18.49
C VAL A 221 -5.01 8.76 18.23
N SER A 222 -5.43 7.89 17.31
CA SER A 222 -6.84 7.66 16.99
C SER A 222 -7.06 6.31 16.32
N ALA A 223 -8.28 5.79 16.47
CA ALA A 223 -8.82 4.70 15.67
C ALA A 223 -10.21 5.15 15.16
N ARG A 224 -10.27 5.58 13.89
CA ARG A 224 -11.46 6.16 13.29
C ARG A 224 -12.10 5.17 12.34
N GLU A 225 -13.35 4.81 12.60
CA GLU A 225 -14.15 4.07 11.63
C GLU A 225 -14.59 4.98 10.48
N VAL A 226 -14.46 4.47 9.27
CA VAL A 226 -14.98 5.08 8.04
C VAL A 226 -15.97 4.12 7.42
N ARG A 227 -17.21 4.58 7.25
CA ARG A 227 -18.29 3.78 6.68
C ARG A 227 -18.96 4.55 5.55
N ALA A 228 -19.25 3.84 4.47
CA ALA A 228 -20.07 4.32 3.37
C ALA A 228 -20.92 3.19 2.81
N ARG A 229 -22.03 3.55 2.17
CA ARG A 229 -22.84 2.62 1.40
C ARG A 229 -22.64 2.94 -0.08
N LEU A 230 -22.14 1.96 -0.82
CA LEU A 230 -21.77 2.12 -2.22
C LEU A 230 -22.82 1.43 -3.10
N PRO A 231 -23.59 2.19 -3.90
CA PRO A 231 -24.50 1.62 -4.90
C PRO A 231 -23.71 1.21 -6.14
N LEU A 232 -23.31 -0.05 -6.22
CA LEU A 232 -22.46 -0.55 -7.29
C LEU A 232 -23.28 -1.17 -8.43
N SER A 233 -22.84 -0.95 -9.66
CA SER A 233 -23.22 -1.79 -10.79
C SER A 233 -22.58 -3.17 -10.65
N ILE A 234 -23.00 -4.13 -11.50
CA ILE A 234 -22.38 -5.46 -11.53
C ILE A 234 -20.88 -5.39 -11.81
N GLU A 235 -20.44 -4.55 -12.77
CA GLU A 235 -19.01 -4.38 -13.08
C GLU A 235 -18.22 -3.79 -11.90
N GLN A 236 -18.78 -2.80 -11.22
CA GLN A 236 -18.15 -2.21 -10.04
C GLN A 236 -18.10 -3.17 -8.85
N ALA A 237 -19.11 -4.03 -8.69
CA ALA A 237 -19.08 -5.09 -7.70
C ALA A 237 -18.03 -6.17 -8.04
N LEU A 238 -17.86 -6.51 -9.33
CA LEU A 238 -16.77 -7.35 -9.80
C LEU A 238 -15.40 -6.71 -9.48
N ASP A 239 -15.23 -5.43 -9.76
CA ASP A 239 -13.97 -4.74 -9.45
C ASP A 239 -13.71 -4.73 -7.93
N ALA A 240 -14.74 -4.53 -7.09
CA ALA A 240 -14.62 -4.62 -5.63
C ALA A 240 -14.11 -6.01 -5.16
N VAL A 241 -14.54 -7.08 -5.82
CA VAL A 241 -14.09 -8.45 -5.51
C VAL A 241 -12.67 -8.69 -6.03
N PHE A 242 -12.38 -8.28 -7.28
CA PHE A 242 -11.16 -8.67 -7.99
C PHE A 242 -9.99 -7.70 -7.81
N MET A 243 -10.17 -6.54 -7.18
CA MET A 243 -9.08 -5.64 -6.81
C MET A 243 -8.25 -6.11 -5.60
N GLY A 244 -8.66 -7.19 -4.94
CA GLY A 244 -8.07 -7.70 -3.71
C GLY A 244 -7.78 -9.20 -3.75
N PRO A 245 -7.40 -9.82 -2.61
CA PRO A 245 -6.90 -11.20 -2.56
C PRO A 245 -7.92 -12.26 -2.98
N ASN A 246 -9.21 -11.95 -3.03
CA ASN A 246 -10.22 -12.87 -3.58
C ASN A 246 -9.95 -13.24 -5.05
N ALA A 247 -9.26 -12.38 -5.81
CA ALA A 247 -8.86 -12.64 -7.19
C ALA A 247 -8.00 -13.90 -7.36
N PHE A 248 -7.31 -14.35 -6.32
CA PHE A 248 -6.49 -15.57 -6.37
C PHE A 248 -7.31 -16.85 -6.16
N HIS A 249 -8.58 -16.74 -5.72
CA HIS A 249 -9.40 -17.86 -5.28
C HIS A 249 -10.75 -17.94 -5.98
N GLN A 250 -11.07 -16.98 -6.83
CA GLN A 250 -12.36 -16.87 -7.50
C GLN A 250 -12.18 -16.75 -9.02
N GLU A 251 -13.07 -17.38 -9.76
CA GLU A 251 -13.14 -17.19 -11.21
C GLU A 251 -14.09 -16.05 -11.56
N ARG A 252 -13.65 -15.08 -12.37
CA ARG A 252 -14.40 -13.86 -12.69
C ARG A 252 -15.76 -14.16 -13.34
N SER A 253 -15.82 -15.15 -14.22
CA SER A 253 -17.06 -15.59 -14.88
C SER A 253 -18.10 -16.16 -13.89
N THR A 254 -17.64 -16.93 -12.90
CA THR A 254 -18.49 -17.49 -11.85
C THR A 254 -19.06 -16.40 -10.95
N VAL A 255 -18.22 -15.44 -10.52
CA VAL A 255 -18.67 -14.31 -9.70
C VAL A 255 -19.63 -13.42 -10.48
N ARG A 256 -19.36 -13.17 -11.77
CA ARG A 256 -20.26 -12.43 -12.66
C ARG A 256 -21.64 -13.07 -12.73
N ALA A 257 -21.72 -14.34 -13.06
CA ALA A 257 -23.00 -15.06 -13.18
C ALA A 257 -23.80 -14.99 -11.86
N ALA A 258 -23.13 -15.11 -10.72
CA ALA A 258 -23.80 -14.96 -9.43
C ALA A 258 -24.33 -13.54 -9.17
N LEU A 259 -23.56 -12.49 -9.54
CA LEU A 259 -23.99 -11.11 -9.38
C LEU A 259 -25.11 -10.70 -10.34
N GLU A 260 -25.22 -11.32 -11.51
CA GLU A 260 -26.29 -11.09 -12.48
C GLU A 260 -27.67 -11.52 -11.96
N GLU A 261 -27.71 -12.40 -10.94
CA GLU A 261 -28.94 -12.77 -10.23
C GLU A 261 -29.38 -11.72 -9.18
N TRP A 262 -28.55 -10.72 -8.91
CA TRP A 262 -28.84 -9.70 -7.89
C TRP A 262 -29.51 -8.48 -8.51
N VAL A 263 -30.31 -7.77 -7.69
CA VAL A 263 -30.96 -6.53 -8.13
C VAL A 263 -29.96 -5.38 -8.05
N ALA A 264 -29.67 -4.77 -9.20
CA ALA A 264 -28.81 -3.59 -9.25
C ALA A 264 -29.63 -2.29 -8.92
N PRO A 265 -29.01 -1.26 -8.31
CA PRO A 265 -27.63 -1.22 -7.84
C PRO A 265 -27.40 -2.12 -6.62
N ILE A 266 -26.28 -2.82 -6.61
CA ILE A 266 -25.88 -3.67 -5.48
C ILE A 266 -25.32 -2.75 -4.39
N ASN A 267 -26.03 -2.66 -3.28
CA ASN A 267 -25.61 -1.83 -2.17
C ASN A 267 -24.55 -2.56 -1.32
N VAL A 268 -23.31 -2.11 -1.39
CA VAL A 268 -22.16 -2.72 -0.69
C VAL A 268 -21.67 -1.80 0.43
N THR A 269 -21.41 -2.38 1.58
CA THR A 269 -20.87 -1.65 2.73
C THR A 269 -19.35 -1.50 2.60
N LEU A 270 -18.87 -0.26 2.47
CA LEU A 270 -17.48 0.09 2.74
C LEU A 270 -17.36 0.32 4.26
N ALA A 271 -16.51 -0.43 4.92
CA ALA A 271 -16.25 -0.27 6.35
C ALA A 271 -14.78 -0.56 6.65
N VAL A 272 -14.04 0.46 7.08
CA VAL A 272 -12.62 0.35 7.43
C VAL A 272 -12.34 1.09 8.73
N THR A 273 -11.23 0.76 9.38
CA THR A 273 -10.71 1.55 10.50
C THR A 273 -9.37 2.16 10.08
N VAL A 274 -9.25 3.47 10.22
CA VAL A 274 -8.00 4.22 10.09
C VAL A 274 -7.38 4.33 11.47
N VAL A 275 -6.30 3.61 11.70
CA VAL A 275 -5.53 3.62 12.95
C VAL A 275 -4.35 4.55 12.78
N THR A 276 -4.21 5.52 13.66
CA THR A 276 -3.09 6.48 13.68
C THR A 276 -2.27 6.28 14.93
N LEU A 277 -1.00 5.97 14.75
CA LEU A 277 -0.01 5.79 15.81
C LEU A 277 1.09 6.83 15.69
N GLU A 278 1.69 7.23 16.81
CA GLU A 278 2.80 8.18 16.86
C GLU A 278 3.91 7.61 17.71
N LEU A 279 5.15 7.72 17.23
CA LEU A 279 6.32 7.38 18.02
C LEU A 279 6.66 8.52 18.99
N PRO A 280 7.17 8.21 20.18
CA PRO A 280 7.67 9.20 21.12
C PRO A 280 8.89 9.95 20.60
#